data_258f64351973a61554cbc7987d8f87af
#
_entry.id   258f64351973a61554cbc7987d8f87af
#
_cell.length_a   1.000
_cell.length_b   1.000
_cell.length_c   1.000
_cell.angle_alpha   90.00
_cell.angle_beta   90.00
_cell.angle_gamma   90.00
#
_symmetry.space_group_name_H-M   'P 1'
#
loop_
_entity.id
_entity.type
_entity.pdbx_description
1 polymer ?
#
loop_
_entity_poly.entity_id
_entity_poly.type
_entity_poly.pdbx_seq_one_letter_code
_entity_poly.pdbx_strand_id
1 'polypeptide(L)'
;QQSPAYPPNDAKTVWKGINGTGGVTLATLFYEAKQNGWASTEKFSPPTAEQLEKQRTNRLEREQKEKEQTEQEQAQAKAHAKTLLDSSHAAPDDHPYLQRKAVQPTATLKEISQTQAEQILGYAPQAAGERLTGRLVVVPIKRGRDIATGELIDEAGRKAGLYGRGTRTGGYWATRRLPDGEGKDTVILIGEGVATVMSATEAVDSTGVAALSAHNLVNVTRIIRKQYPYADLVVLADILKKDGAPDPRAVKAAIENNARLAVPVFGDDRKPEQTDFNDMAQCASRSDVAKAINDSLVPDATEGTAAADGPMAQLVRASDLTPEAVDWLWDGWLAAGKMHVLGGAPGTGKTTIAMALAATVSVGGRWPDGTKAEAGNVVIWSGEDDLKDTLVPRLLACGADTNRVHFVGGVVSGGRVVSFDPATHMAALKNELRRIGGVKLLIVDPVVSAVGGDDHKNGSVRRGLQPLVDLAMQEHFATLGITHFTKGT
;
A
#
# COMPACT_ATOMS: atom_id res chain seq x y z
N GLN A 1 -6.52 -34.47 -18.33
CA GLN A 1 -6.05 -35.87 -18.54
C GLN A 1 -4.84 -36.07 -17.65
N GLN A 2 -4.93 -36.99 -16.68
CA GLN A 2 -3.81 -37.35 -15.82
C GLN A 2 -2.79 -38.11 -16.65
N SER A 3 -1.54 -37.66 -16.63
CA SER A 3 -0.42 -38.47 -17.20
C SER A 3 -0.29 -39.76 -16.39
N PRO A 4 -0.19 -40.93 -17.05
CA PRO A 4 -0.11 -42.23 -16.36
C PRO A 4 1.16 -42.45 -15.53
N ALA A 5 2.09 -41.49 -15.52
CA ALA A 5 3.39 -41.61 -14.85
C ALA A 5 3.47 -40.99 -13.45
N TYR A 6 2.40 -40.36 -12.95
CA TYR A 6 2.41 -39.71 -11.63
C TYR A 6 1.33 -40.29 -10.71
N PRO A 7 1.70 -40.92 -9.58
CA PRO A 7 0.74 -41.35 -8.57
C PRO A 7 0.08 -40.11 -7.92
N PRO A 8 -1.21 -40.20 -7.51
CA PRO A 8 -2.01 -39.05 -7.05
C PRO A 8 -1.44 -38.27 -5.85
N ASN A 9 -0.49 -38.84 -5.12
CA ASN A 9 0.14 -38.23 -3.96
C ASN A 9 1.39 -37.38 -4.29
N ASP A 10 2.01 -37.57 -5.44
CA ASP A 10 3.25 -36.88 -5.84
C ASP A 10 2.98 -35.43 -6.23
N ALA A 11 1.87 -35.15 -6.90
CA ALA A 11 1.49 -33.78 -7.27
C ALA A 11 1.30 -32.89 -6.03
N LYS A 12 0.77 -33.42 -4.93
CA LYS A 12 0.60 -32.70 -3.66
C LYS A 12 1.94 -32.45 -2.96
N THR A 13 2.90 -33.34 -3.09
CA THR A 13 4.24 -33.23 -2.49
C THR A 13 5.10 -32.25 -3.27
N VAL A 14 5.05 -32.30 -4.60
CA VAL A 14 5.71 -31.32 -5.49
C VAL A 14 5.09 -29.91 -5.29
N TRP A 15 3.76 -29.82 -5.18
CA TRP A 15 3.07 -28.55 -4.92
C TRP A 15 3.41 -27.94 -3.54
N LYS A 16 3.62 -28.77 -2.52
CA LYS A 16 4.09 -28.34 -1.19
C LYS A 16 5.57 -27.92 -1.17
N GLY A 17 6.39 -28.39 -2.11
CA GLY A 17 7.80 -28.04 -2.26
C GLY A 17 8.04 -26.76 -3.06
N ILE A 18 7.03 -26.20 -3.71
CA ILE A 18 7.11 -24.90 -4.40
C ILE A 18 6.99 -23.79 -3.37
N ASN A 19 8.05 -23.54 -2.64
CA ASN A 19 8.18 -22.37 -1.80
C ASN A 19 8.41 -21.15 -2.70
N GLY A 20 7.67 -20.05 -2.48
CA GLY A 20 7.71 -18.81 -3.27
C GLY A 20 9.06 -18.07 -3.25
N THR A 21 10.14 -18.69 -2.75
CA THR A 21 11.52 -18.18 -2.74
C THR A 21 12.46 -18.88 -3.74
N GLY A 22 12.02 -19.95 -4.38
CA GLY A 22 12.79 -20.64 -5.42
C GLY A 22 12.32 -20.21 -6.81
N GLY A 23 13.24 -19.94 -7.73
CA GLY A 23 13.02 -19.42 -9.09
C GLY A 23 12.18 -20.28 -10.06
N VAL A 24 11.17 -21.00 -9.54
CA VAL A 24 10.22 -21.79 -10.31
C VAL A 24 9.07 -20.88 -10.75
N THR A 25 9.04 -20.56 -12.03
CA THR A 25 7.98 -19.77 -12.67
C THR A 25 7.03 -20.66 -13.44
N LEU A 26 5.89 -20.14 -13.88
CA LEU A 26 4.99 -20.82 -14.81
C LEU A 26 5.74 -21.31 -16.07
N ALA A 27 6.73 -20.53 -16.52
CA ALA A 27 7.60 -20.90 -17.65
C ALA A 27 8.45 -22.15 -17.34
N THR A 28 8.95 -22.30 -16.12
CA THR A 28 9.68 -23.50 -15.66
C THR A 28 8.75 -24.71 -15.68
N LEU A 29 7.50 -24.55 -15.27
CA LEU A 29 6.50 -25.62 -15.28
C LEU A 29 6.19 -26.09 -16.71
N PHE A 30 6.05 -25.15 -17.66
CA PHE A 30 5.87 -25.50 -19.08
C PHE A 30 7.13 -26.08 -19.72
N TYR A 31 8.33 -25.66 -19.29
CA TYR A 31 9.58 -26.20 -19.72
C TYR A 31 9.71 -27.67 -19.29
N GLU A 32 9.51 -27.95 -18.01
CA GLU A 32 9.54 -29.31 -17.46
C GLU A 32 8.45 -30.20 -18.06
N ALA A 33 7.24 -29.67 -18.25
CA ALA A 33 6.17 -30.41 -18.91
C ALA A 33 6.56 -30.83 -20.34
N LYS A 34 7.20 -29.93 -21.10
CA LYS A 34 7.70 -30.26 -22.46
C LYS A 34 8.83 -31.29 -22.46
N GLN A 35 9.77 -31.19 -21.50
CA GLN A 35 10.84 -32.17 -21.36
C GLN A 35 10.28 -33.57 -21.03
N ASN A 36 9.16 -33.65 -20.34
CA ASN A 36 8.46 -34.89 -19.99
C ASN A 36 7.38 -35.29 -21.01
N GLY A 37 7.49 -34.81 -22.27
CA GLY A 37 6.67 -35.28 -23.39
C GLY A 37 5.29 -34.58 -23.52
N TRP A 38 5.02 -33.51 -22.73
CA TRP A 38 3.81 -32.74 -22.95
C TRP A 38 3.95 -31.86 -24.18
N ALA A 39 3.08 -32.07 -25.16
CA ALA A 39 2.92 -31.20 -26.29
C ALA A 39 1.51 -30.60 -26.25
N SER A 40 1.38 -29.27 -26.40
CA SER A 40 0.09 -28.69 -26.63
C SER A 40 -0.53 -29.22 -27.88
N THR A 41 -1.65 -29.90 -27.75
CA THR A 41 -2.43 -30.41 -28.90
C THR A 41 -3.23 -29.31 -29.58
N GLU A 42 -3.36 -28.15 -28.95
CA GLU A 42 -4.04 -26.99 -29.50
C GLU A 42 -3.02 -26.01 -30.09
N LYS A 43 -3.18 -25.69 -31.37
CA LYS A 43 -2.49 -24.54 -31.97
C LYS A 43 -3.01 -23.29 -31.26
N PHE A 44 -2.12 -22.48 -30.70
CA PHE A 44 -2.48 -21.16 -30.17
C PHE A 44 -3.12 -20.36 -31.29
N SER A 45 -4.42 -20.16 -31.19
CA SER A 45 -5.15 -19.18 -31.98
C SER A 45 -5.35 -17.96 -31.11
N PRO A 46 -4.92 -16.76 -31.51
CA PRO A 46 -5.22 -15.57 -30.75
C PRO A 46 -6.75 -15.45 -30.58
N PRO A 47 -7.21 -14.98 -29.42
CA PRO A 47 -8.65 -14.84 -29.17
C PRO A 47 -9.27 -13.92 -30.23
N THR A 48 -10.44 -14.28 -30.72
CA THR A 48 -11.18 -13.46 -31.68
C THR A 48 -11.64 -12.16 -31.00
N ALA A 49 -11.95 -11.13 -31.81
CA ALA A 49 -12.48 -9.86 -31.29
C ALA A 49 -13.72 -10.08 -30.41
N GLU A 50 -14.59 -11.01 -30.78
CA GLU A 50 -15.78 -11.38 -30.02
C GLU A 50 -15.43 -12.05 -28.68
N GLN A 51 -14.40 -12.91 -28.66
CA GLN A 51 -13.92 -13.53 -27.41
C GLN A 51 -13.30 -12.51 -26.48
N LEU A 52 -12.53 -11.55 -27.01
CA LEU A 52 -11.95 -10.45 -26.23
C LEU A 52 -13.04 -9.54 -25.64
N GLU A 53 -14.06 -9.22 -26.45
CA GLU A 53 -15.18 -8.40 -25.99
C GLU A 53 -16.01 -9.12 -24.90
N LYS A 54 -16.23 -10.42 -25.06
CA LYS A 54 -16.88 -11.24 -24.05
C LYS A 54 -16.05 -11.34 -22.76
N GLN A 55 -14.73 -11.46 -22.86
CA GLN A 55 -13.84 -11.44 -21.70
C GLN A 55 -13.88 -10.08 -20.98
N ARG A 56 -13.88 -8.98 -21.74
CA ARG A 56 -14.00 -7.62 -21.21
C ARG A 56 -15.33 -7.41 -20.50
N THR A 57 -16.43 -7.82 -21.11
CA THR A 57 -17.77 -7.70 -20.52
C THR A 57 -17.85 -8.52 -19.23
N ASN A 58 -17.41 -9.78 -19.24
CA ASN A 58 -17.38 -10.65 -18.06
C ASN A 58 -16.50 -10.07 -16.93
N ARG A 59 -15.41 -9.39 -17.29
CA ARG A 59 -14.52 -8.74 -16.30
C ARG A 59 -15.24 -7.54 -15.68
N LEU A 60 -15.82 -6.66 -16.49
CA LEU A 60 -16.58 -5.50 -15.99
C LEU A 60 -17.76 -5.92 -15.10
N GLU A 61 -18.49 -6.97 -15.50
CA GLU A 61 -19.58 -7.52 -14.68
C GLU A 61 -19.08 -8.08 -13.34
N ARG A 62 -17.91 -8.72 -13.30
CA ARG A 62 -17.29 -9.20 -12.04
C ARG A 62 -16.87 -8.04 -11.15
N GLU A 63 -16.16 -7.06 -11.71
CA GLU A 63 -15.72 -5.85 -11.00
C GLU A 63 -16.93 -5.09 -10.44
N GLN A 64 -18.01 -4.97 -11.21
CA GLN A 64 -19.24 -4.32 -10.77
C GLN A 64 -19.92 -5.11 -9.64
N LYS A 65 -20.03 -6.43 -9.76
CA LYS A 65 -20.59 -7.29 -8.69
C LYS A 65 -19.76 -7.24 -7.42
N GLU A 66 -18.42 -7.26 -7.53
CA GLU A 66 -17.54 -7.15 -6.37
C GLU A 66 -17.68 -5.77 -5.69
N LYS A 67 -17.82 -4.70 -6.48
CA LYS A 67 -18.06 -3.37 -5.97
C LYS A 67 -19.40 -3.28 -5.24
N GLU A 68 -20.47 -3.75 -5.86
CA GLU A 68 -21.81 -3.79 -5.27
C GLU A 68 -21.84 -4.61 -3.98
N GLN A 69 -21.18 -5.78 -3.97
CA GLN A 69 -21.05 -6.60 -2.77
C GLN A 69 -20.29 -5.87 -1.67
N THR A 70 -19.17 -5.21 -2.00
CA THR A 70 -18.38 -4.43 -1.04
C THR A 70 -19.19 -3.27 -0.46
N GLU A 71 -19.94 -2.56 -1.29
CA GLU A 71 -20.83 -1.47 -0.84
C GLU A 71 -21.94 -1.99 0.09
N GLN A 72 -22.52 -3.14 -0.22
CA GLN A 72 -23.51 -3.80 0.63
C GLN A 72 -22.93 -4.23 1.99
N GLU A 73 -21.76 -4.86 1.98
CA GLU A 73 -21.05 -5.25 3.22
C GLU A 73 -20.71 -4.01 4.08
N GLN A 74 -20.28 -2.92 3.47
CA GLN A 74 -19.99 -1.65 4.17
C GLN A 74 -21.27 -1.02 4.73
N ALA A 75 -22.34 -1.01 3.97
CA ALA A 75 -23.64 -0.50 4.42
C ALA A 75 -24.19 -1.32 5.60
N GLN A 76 -24.07 -2.64 5.54
CA GLN A 76 -24.46 -3.53 6.63
C GLN A 76 -23.60 -3.30 7.88
N ALA A 77 -22.27 -3.21 7.75
CA ALA A 77 -21.39 -2.92 8.88
C ALA A 77 -21.71 -1.57 9.54
N LYS A 78 -22.02 -0.55 8.74
CA LYS A 78 -22.46 0.77 9.21
C LYS A 78 -23.80 0.67 9.95
N ALA A 79 -24.77 -0.07 9.42
CA ALA A 79 -26.07 -0.30 10.05
C ALA A 79 -25.93 -1.04 11.39
N HIS A 80 -25.16 -2.12 11.42
CA HIS A 80 -24.86 -2.87 12.64
C HIS A 80 -24.19 -2.00 13.70
N ALA A 81 -23.15 -1.22 13.31
CA ALA A 81 -22.48 -0.32 14.22
C ALA A 81 -23.43 0.72 14.83
N LYS A 82 -24.32 1.28 14.01
CA LYS A 82 -25.32 2.25 14.49
C LYS A 82 -26.30 1.59 15.45
N THR A 83 -26.86 0.43 15.12
CA THR A 83 -27.81 -0.30 15.99
C THR A 83 -27.15 -0.71 17.30
N LEU A 84 -25.88 -1.20 17.26
CA LEU A 84 -25.13 -1.51 18.47
C LEU A 84 -24.99 -0.30 19.38
N LEU A 85 -24.63 0.87 18.83
CA LEU A 85 -24.46 2.10 19.59
C LEU A 85 -25.78 2.63 20.18
N ASP A 86 -26.86 2.55 19.39
CA ASP A 86 -28.19 3.00 19.82
C ASP A 86 -28.77 2.08 20.93
N SER A 87 -28.39 0.79 20.91
CA SER A 87 -28.82 -0.22 21.90
C SER A 87 -27.87 -0.36 23.10
N SER A 88 -26.74 0.36 23.10
CA SER A 88 -25.73 0.31 24.15
C SER A 88 -25.92 1.45 25.13
N HIS A 89 -25.47 1.25 26.37
CA HIS A 89 -25.34 2.30 27.37
C HIS A 89 -23.89 2.82 27.48
N ALA A 90 -23.65 3.88 28.24
CA ALA A 90 -22.29 4.35 28.48
C ALA A 90 -21.47 3.25 29.16
N ALA A 91 -20.24 3.05 28.71
CA ALA A 91 -19.36 2.09 29.35
C ALA A 91 -19.10 2.50 30.81
N PRO A 92 -19.39 1.63 31.80
CA PRO A 92 -19.15 1.96 33.20
C PRO A 92 -17.67 1.78 33.56
N ASP A 93 -17.26 2.43 34.65
CA ASP A 93 -15.89 2.38 35.17
C ASP A 93 -15.49 1.01 35.73
N ASP A 94 -16.49 0.19 36.10
CA ASP A 94 -16.30 -1.19 36.60
C ASP A 94 -16.13 -2.24 35.49
N HIS A 95 -16.09 -1.85 34.20
CA HIS A 95 -15.89 -2.81 33.13
C HIS A 95 -14.50 -3.46 33.23
N PRO A 96 -14.39 -4.82 33.27
CA PRO A 96 -13.11 -5.50 33.57
C PRO A 96 -11.96 -5.15 32.63
N TYR A 97 -12.24 -4.89 31.35
CA TYR A 97 -11.24 -4.42 30.39
C TYR A 97 -10.68 -3.05 30.78
N LEU A 98 -11.56 -2.09 31.13
CA LEU A 98 -11.13 -0.72 31.49
C LEU A 98 -10.36 -0.74 32.83
N GLN A 99 -10.81 -1.50 33.81
CA GLN A 99 -10.11 -1.67 35.08
C GLN A 99 -8.72 -2.29 34.90
N ARG A 100 -8.61 -3.37 34.08
CA ARG A 100 -7.30 -3.99 33.81
C ARG A 100 -6.36 -3.04 33.08
N LYS A 101 -6.90 -2.17 32.22
CA LYS A 101 -6.13 -1.14 31.50
C LYS A 101 -5.90 0.13 32.33
N ALA A 102 -6.47 0.19 33.55
CA ALA A 102 -6.39 1.33 34.47
C ALA A 102 -6.77 2.65 33.79
N VAL A 103 -7.82 2.67 32.97
CA VAL A 103 -8.31 3.85 32.23
C VAL A 103 -9.75 4.15 32.56
N GLN A 104 -10.11 5.44 32.60
CA GLN A 104 -11.48 5.88 32.83
C GLN A 104 -12.31 5.84 31.56
N PRO A 105 -13.57 5.38 31.61
CA PRO A 105 -14.43 5.37 30.43
C PRO A 105 -14.65 6.78 29.88
N THR A 106 -14.63 6.89 28.56
CA THR A 106 -14.96 8.15 27.86
C THR A 106 -16.42 8.14 27.43
N ALA A 107 -17.02 9.31 27.23
CA ALA A 107 -18.41 9.43 26.75
C ALA A 107 -18.64 8.77 25.37
N THR A 108 -17.59 8.49 24.62
CA THR A 108 -17.64 7.87 23.30
C THR A 108 -17.59 6.35 23.34
N LEU A 109 -17.22 5.74 24.47
CA LEU A 109 -17.28 4.29 24.67
C LEU A 109 -18.64 3.87 25.21
N LYS A 110 -19.14 2.77 24.68
CA LYS A 110 -20.41 2.16 25.09
C LYS A 110 -20.18 0.72 25.54
N GLU A 111 -21.17 0.18 26.24
CA GLU A 111 -21.19 -1.21 26.66
C GLU A 111 -22.48 -1.90 26.22
N ILE A 112 -22.36 -3.15 25.81
CA ILE A 112 -23.48 -4.03 25.47
C ILE A 112 -23.18 -5.45 25.95
N SER A 113 -24.21 -6.22 26.29
CA SER A 113 -24.01 -7.64 26.58
C SER A 113 -23.70 -8.43 25.31
N GLN A 114 -22.90 -9.51 25.44
CA GLN A 114 -22.62 -10.43 24.34
C GLN A 114 -23.91 -10.89 23.63
N THR A 115 -24.91 -11.32 24.38
CA THR A 115 -26.16 -11.84 23.82
C THR A 115 -26.91 -10.82 22.97
N GLN A 116 -26.96 -9.56 23.42
CA GLN A 116 -27.59 -8.48 22.66
C GLN A 116 -26.77 -8.16 21.40
N ALA A 117 -25.43 -8.13 21.53
CA ALA A 117 -24.57 -7.88 20.37
C ALA A 117 -24.77 -8.95 19.28
N GLU A 118 -24.84 -10.21 19.65
CA GLU A 118 -25.08 -11.32 18.71
C GLU A 118 -26.47 -11.28 18.07
N GLN A 119 -27.49 -10.90 18.83
CA GLN A 119 -28.84 -10.71 18.28
C GLN A 119 -28.86 -9.61 17.21
N ILE A 120 -28.17 -8.49 17.46
CA ILE A 120 -28.09 -7.37 16.51
C ILE A 120 -27.27 -7.75 15.28
N LEU A 121 -26.14 -8.44 15.48
CA LEU A 121 -25.23 -8.78 14.40
C LEU A 121 -25.69 -9.96 13.55
N GLY A 122 -26.49 -10.88 14.12
CA GLY A 122 -26.85 -12.14 13.48
C GLY A 122 -25.72 -13.18 13.46
N TYR A 123 -24.60 -12.90 14.11
CA TYR A 123 -23.45 -13.81 14.25
C TYR A 123 -22.72 -13.57 15.58
N ALA A 124 -21.93 -14.57 16.01
CA ALA A 124 -21.07 -14.43 17.20
C ALA A 124 -19.74 -13.75 16.83
N PRO A 125 -19.42 -12.55 17.37
CA PRO A 125 -18.15 -11.90 17.13
C PRO A 125 -16.99 -12.72 17.69
N GLN A 126 -15.89 -12.85 16.92
CA GLN A 126 -14.77 -13.71 17.25
C GLN A 126 -13.44 -12.98 17.08
N ALA A 127 -12.48 -13.28 17.97
CA ALA A 127 -11.10 -12.87 17.89
C ALA A 127 -10.20 -14.11 17.83
N ALA A 128 -9.39 -14.25 16.79
CA ALA A 128 -8.51 -15.41 16.56
C ALA A 128 -9.24 -16.78 16.62
N GLY A 129 -10.52 -16.83 16.19
CA GLY A 129 -11.37 -18.04 16.20
C GLY A 129 -12.10 -18.27 17.53
N GLU A 130 -11.84 -17.49 18.56
CA GLU A 130 -12.54 -17.56 19.85
C GLU A 130 -13.66 -16.52 19.93
N ARG A 131 -14.83 -16.95 20.40
CA ARG A 131 -16.01 -16.09 20.61
C ARG A 131 -15.72 -15.08 21.71
N LEU A 132 -16.12 -13.83 21.52
CA LEU A 132 -16.12 -12.82 22.58
C LEU A 132 -17.16 -13.19 23.65
N THR A 133 -16.86 -12.89 24.91
CA THR A 133 -17.70 -13.29 26.05
C THR A 133 -17.91 -12.15 27.03
N GLY A 134 -19.01 -12.21 27.80
CA GLY A 134 -19.31 -11.28 28.88
C GLY A 134 -19.83 -9.92 28.39
N ARG A 135 -19.43 -8.87 29.07
CA ARG A 135 -19.74 -7.49 28.72
C ARG A 135 -18.79 -7.03 27.62
N LEU A 136 -19.29 -6.35 26.61
CA LEU A 136 -18.51 -5.93 25.46
C LEU A 136 -18.45 -4.41 25.39
N VAL A 137 -17.24 -3.85 25.39
CA VAL A 137 -17.04 -2.43 25.04
C VAL A 137 -17.27 -2.25 23.54
N VAL A 138 -18.12 -1.31 23.18
CA VAL A 138 -18.41 -0.93 21.80
C VAL A 138 -17.58 0.32 21.46
N VAL A 139 -16.65 0.18 20.53
CA VAL A 139 -15.79 1.24 20.03
C VAL A 139 -16.31 1.69 18.67
N PRO A 140 -16.95 2.88 18.55
CA PRO A 140 -17.42 3.38 17.26
C PRO A 140 -16.27 3.83 16.38
N ILE A 141 -16.19 3.31 15.17
CA ILE A 141 -15.18 3.70 14.19
C ILE A 141 -15.80 4.67 13.21
N LYS A 142 -15.25 5.88 13.14
CA LYS A 142 -15.73 6.98 12.30
C LYS A 142 -14.84 7.21 11.09
N ARG A 143 -15.45 7.66 10.00
CA ARG A 143 -14.78 8.33 8.88
C ARG A 143 -15.38 9.72 8.73
N GLY A 144 -14.59 10.74 9.00
CA GLY A 144 -15.11 12.10 9.13
C GLY A 144 -16.14 12.20 10.26
N ARG A 145 -17.37 12.62 9.92
CA ARG A 145 -18.47 12.76 10.91
C ARG A 145 -19.32 11.48 11.05
N ASP A 146 -19.20 10.55 10.13
CA ASP A 146 -20.05 9.36 10.05
C ASP A 146 -19.44 8.16 10.75
N ILE A 147 -20.30 7.34 11.36
CA ILE A 147 -19.95 6.01 11.82
C ILE A 147 -19.80 5.12 10.58
N ALA A 148 -18.63 4.52 10.41
CA ALA A 148 -18.35 3.61 9.30
C ALA A 148 -18.51 2.15 9.71
N THR A 149 -18.07 1.79 10.93
CA THR A 149 -18.12 0.44 11.50
C THR A 149 -17.90 0.50 13.01
N GLY A 150 -17.63 -0.62 13.66
CA GLY A 150 -17.30 -0.70 15.08
C GLY A 150 -16.31 -1.82 15.38
N GLU A 151 -15.74 -1.75 16.57
CA GLU A 151 -14.96 -2.82 17.19
C GLU A 151 -15.57 -3.17 18.54
N LEU A 152 -15.62 -4.45 18.84
CA LEU A 152 -16.07 -4.96 20.14
C LEU A 152 -14.87 -5.47 20.92
N ILE A 153 -14.79 -5.13 22.20
CA ILE A 153 -13.72 -5.58 23.11
C ILE A 153 -14.38 -6.27 24.30
N ASP A 154 -14.02 -7.53 24.56
CA ASP A 154 -14.56 -8.27 25.67
C ASP A 154 -13.81 -8.02 27.01
N GLU A 155 -14.30 -8.62 28.09
CA GLU A 155 -13.72 -8.51 29.43
C GLU A 155 -12.26 -8.98 29.47
N ALA A 156 -11.87 -9.97 28.65
CA ALA A 156 -10.50 -10.44 28.51
C ALA A 156 -9.62 -9.53 27.62
N GLY A 157 -10.21 -8.52 26.95
CA GLY A 157 -9.52 -7.61 26.04
C GLY A 157 -9.31 -8.17 24.63
N ARG A 158 -10.03 -9.25 24.29
CA ARG A 158 -10.06 -9.75 22.92
C ARG A 158 -10.89 -8.79 22.07
N LYS A 159 -10.42 -8.51 20.85
CA LYS A 159 -11.00 -7.49 19.98
C LYS A 159 -11.55 -8.10 18.70
N ALA A 160 -12.77 -7.79 18.36
CA ALA A 160 -13.41 -8.19 17.11
C ALA A 160 -13.98 -6.98 16.36
N GLY A 161 -13.53 -6.77 15.13
CA GLY A 161 -14.17 -5.80 14.25
C GLY A 161 -15.45 -6.36 13.65
N LEU A 162 -16.41 -5.49 13.34
CA LEU A 162 -17.59 -5.90 12.61
C LEU A 162 -17.25 -6.33 11.19
N TYR A 163 -17.97 -7.31 10.66
CA TYR A 163 -17.77 -7.78 9.30
C TYR A 163 -18.08 -6.67 8.28
N GLY A 164 -17.27 -6.56 7.25
CA GLY A 164 -17.38 -5.58 6.16
C GLY A 164 -16.02 -5.22 5.58
N ARG A 165 -15.85 -5.41 4.28
CA ARG A 165 -14.58 -5.15 3.58
C ARG A 165 -14.25 -3.66 3.61
N GLY A 166 -13.00 -3.32 3.93
CA GLY A 166 -12.48 -1.95 3.84
C GLY A 166 -13.11 -0.92 4.79
N THR A 167 -13.97 -1.34 5.73
CA THR A 167 -14.66 -0.42 6.64
C THR A 167 -13.74 0.27 7.65
N ARG A 168 -12.59 -0.35 7.97
CA ARG A 168 -11.63 0.16 8.97
C ARG A 168 -10.57 1.10 8.40
N THR A 169 -10.23 0.99 7.12
CA THR A 169 -9.17 1.83 6.50
C THR A 169 -9.52 3.31 6.54
N GLY A 170 -8.65 4.13 7.12
CA GLY A 170 -8.89 5.56 7.37
C GLY A 170 -9.96 5.85 8.43
N GLY A 171 -10.53 4.81 9.04
CA GLY A 171 -11.43 4.95 10.17
C GLY A 171 -10.68 5.08 11.49
N TYR A 172 -11.25 5.81 12.44
CA TYR A 172 -10.68 6.03 13.75
C TYR A 172 -11.76 6.13 14.83
N TRP A 173 -11.34 5.92 16.06
CA TRP A 173 -12.11 6.28 17.24
C TRP A 173 -11.48 7.49 17.91
N ALA A 174 -12.29 8.35 18.56
CA ALA A 174 -11.80 9.49 19.32
C ALA A 174 -12.35 9.49 20.75
N THR A 175 -11.51 9.89 21.71
CA THR A 175 -11.86 9.95 23.15
C THR A 175 -12.99 10.90 23.43
N ARG A 176 -13.11 11.95 22.66
CA ARG A 176 -14.17 12.98 22.72
C ARG A 176 -14.50 13.50 21.33
N ARG A 177 -15.50 14.38 21.23
CA ARG A 177 -15.78 15.06 19.96
C ARG A 177 -14.52 15.84 19.52
N LEU A 178 -14.12 15.63 18.28
CA LEU A 178 -13.02 16.39 17.68
C LEU A 178 -13.37 17.88 17.63
N PRO A 179 -12.39 18.80 17.77
CA PRO A 179 -12.62 20.22 17.77
C PRO A 179 -13.27 20.72 16.47
N ASP A 180 -13.99 21.82 16.57
CA ASP A 180 -14.49 22.51 15.38
C ASP A 180 -13.37 23.42 14.81
N GLY A 181 -13.43 23.71 13.51
CA GLY A 181 -12.44 24.54 12.81
C GLY A 181 -11.21 23.77 12.32
N GLU A 182 -10.10 24.47 12.10
CA GLU A 182 -8.87 23.95 11.48
C GLU A 182 -7.78 23.54 12.49
N GLY A 183 -8.12 23.50 13.78
CA GLY A 183 -7.25 22.97 14.85
C GLY A 183 -6.18 23.93 15.37
N LYS A 184 -6.34 25.26 15.18
CA LYS A 184 -5.42 26.23 15.77
C LYS A 184 -5.41 26.10 17.29
N ASP A 185 -4.23 26.13 17.89
CA ASP A 185 -4.00 26.00 19.34
C ASP A 185 -4.56 24.68 19.94
N THR A 186 -4.69 23.66 19.13
CA THR A 186 -5.23 22.35 19.54
C THR A 186 -4.16 21.26 19.44
N VAL A 187 -4.01 20.46 20.50
CA VAL A 187 -3.18 19.25 20.50
C VAL A 187 -4.08 18.03 20.25
N ILE A 188 -3.70 17.18 19.28
CA ILE A 188 -4.39 15.92 19.00
C ILE A 188 -3.38 14.79 19.09
N LEU A 189 -3.62 13.86 20.01
CA LEU A 189 -2.81 12.64 20.18
C LEU A 189 -3.35 11.55 19.26
N ILE A 190 -2.47 10.87 18.53
CA ILE A 190 -2.86 9.81 17.59
C ILE A 190 -2.05 8.55 17.91
N GLY A 191 -2.72 7.48 18.34
CA GLY A 191 -2.09 6.21 18.69
C GLY A 191 -2.75 5.02 18.00
N GLU A 192 -2.16 3.83 18.18
CA GLU A 192 -2.73 2.61 17.63
C GLU A 192 -3.95 2.16 18.44
N GLY A 193 -3.78 1.98 19.73
CA GLY A 193 -4.73 1.33 20.62
C GLY A 193 -5.66 2.29 21.35
N VAL A 194 -6.88 1.81 21.65
CA VAL A 194 -7.87 2.57 22.46
C VAL A 194 -7.30 2.90 23.84
N ALA A 195 -6.78 1.90 24.58
CA ALA A 195 -6.23 2.11 25.93
C ALA A 195 -4.97 3.00 25.92
N THR A 196 -4.08 2.82 24.94
CA THR A 196 -2.89 3.66 24.72
C THR A 196 -3.26 5.14 24.64
N VAL A 197 -4.24 5.44 23.79
CA VAL A 197 -4.73 6.81 23.58
C VAL A 197 -5.44 7.36 24.82
N MET A 198 -6.25 6.53 25.50
CA MET A 198 -6.94 6.96 26.74
C MET A 198 -5.93 7.35 27.82
N SER A 199 -4.92 6.50 28.09
CA SER A 199 -3.90 6.81 29.09
C SER A 199 -3.13 8.09 28.79
N ALA A 200 -2.78 8.29 27.51
CA ALA A 200 -2.08 9.50 27.08
C ALA A 200 -2.95 10.76 27.24
N THR A 201 -4.24 10.69 26.89
CA THR A 201 -5.17 11.82 27.01
C THR A 201 -5.50 12.15 28.46
N GLU A 202 -5.53 11.17 29.36
CA GLU A 202 -5.66 11.41 30.78
C GLU A 202 -4.47 12.17 31.36
N ALA A 203 -3.27 11.95 30.81
CA ALA A 203 -2.04 12.60 31.29
C ALA A 203 -1.98 14.09 30.91
N VAL A 204 -2.40 14.47 29.70
CA VAL A 204 -2.23 15.84 29.16
C VAL A 204 -3.54 16.57 28.84
N ASP A 205 -4.69 16.01 29.22
CA ASP A 205 -6.04 16.57 28.96
C ASP A 205 -6.25 17.06 27.52
N SER A 206 -5.92 16.24 26.56
CA SER A 206 -6.05 16.54 25.12
C SER A 206 -7.07 15.65 24.43
N THR A 207 -7.30 15.88 23.15
CA THR A 207 -8.13 14.99 22.33
C THR A 207 -7.30 13.84 21.77
N GLY A 208 -7.75 12.62 21.98
CA GLY A 208 -7.08 11.41 21.50
C GLY A 208 -7.83 10.75 20.36
N VAL A 209 -7.08 10.18 19.43
CA VAL A 209 -7.55 9.43 18.25
C VAL A 209 -6.85 8.11 18.18
N ALA A 210 -7.60 6.99 18.18
CA ALA A 210 -7.06 5.66 17.98
C ALA A 210 -7.27 5.20 16.53
N ALA A 211 -6.18 4.82 15.89
CA ALA A 211 -6.19 4.28 14.52
C ALA A 211 -6.61 2.80 14.44
N LEU A 212 -6.67 2.10 15.58
CA LEU A 212 -7.10 0.73 15.79
C LEU A 212 -6.22 -0.35 15.12
N SER A 213 -5.17 0.06 14.43
CA SER A 213 -4.07 -0.80 13.99
C SER A 213 -2.87 0.05 13.57
N ALA A 214 -1.67 -0.49 13.72
CA ALA A 214 -0.42 0.17 13.31
C ALA A 214 -0.40 0.49 11.80
N HIS A 215 -0.97 -0.39 10.96
CA HIS A 215 -1.05 -0.18 9.51
C HIS A 215 -1.97 0.99 9.12
N ASN A 216 -2.97 1.30 9.94
CA ASN A 216 -3.89 2.40 9.69
C ASN A 216 -3.38 3.74 10.24
N LEU A 217 -2.31 3.73 11.05
CA LEU A 217 -1.80 4.91 11.75
C LEU A 217 -1.41 6.03 10.78
N VAL A 218 -0.67 5.72 9.72
CA VAL A 218 -0.28 6.69 8.67
C VAL A 218 -1.50 7.30 8.01
N ASN A 219 -2.50 6.48 7.66
CA ASN A 219 -3.72 6.95 6.99
C ASN A 219 -4.55 7.86 7.90
N VAL A 220 -4.72 7.48 9.17
CA VAL A 220 -5.47 8.27 10.14
C VAL A 220 -4.74 9.58 10.41
N THR A 221 -3.44 9.58 10.63
CA THR A 221 -2.66 10.80 10.85
C THR A 221 -2.78 11.76 9.67
N ARG A 222 -2.73 11.23 8.43
CA ARG A 222 -2.93 12.03 7.21
C ARG A 222 -4.33 12.64 7.14
N ILE A 223 -5.37 11.88 7.48
CA ILE A 223 -6.75 12.37 7.49
C ILE A 223 -6.92 13.47 8.54
N ILE A 224 -6.40 13.26 9.75
CA ILE A 224 -6.45 14.25 10.84
C ILE A 224 -5.66 15.50 10.46
N ARG A 225 -4.45 15.39 9.88
CA ARG A 225 -3.67 16.53 9.39
C ARG A 225 -4.42 17.32 8.32
N LYS A 226 -5.08 16.63 7.37
CA LYS A 226 -5.88 17.30 6.33
C LYS A 226 -7.07 18.05 6.92
N GLN A 227 -7.71 17.49 7.94
CA GLN A 227 -8.86 18.12 8.61
C GLN A 227 -8.44 19.24 9.56
N TYR A 228 -7.28 19.11 10.18
CA TYR A 228 -6.74 20.05 11.18
C TYR A 228 -5.32 20.49 10.78
N PRO A 229 -5.19 21.32 9.73
CA PRO A 229 -3.88 21.71 9.19
C PRO A 229 -3.00 22.47 10.19
N TYR A 230 -3.60 23.17 11.17
CA TYR A 230 -2.90 23.96 12.16
C TYR A 230 -2.83 23.32 13.55
N ALA A 231 -3.35 22.11 13.73
CA ALA A 231 -3.23 21.40 14.99
C ALA A 231 -1.81 20.91 15.23
N ASP A 232 -1.40 20.89 16.48
CA ASP A 232 -0.23 20.18 16.95
C ASP A 232 -0.57 18.69 17.06
N LEU A 233 -0.12 17.90 16.10
CA LEU A 233 -0.35 16.44 16.09
C LEU A 233 0.81 15.75 16.78
N VAL A 234 0.50 14.83 17.68
CA VAL A 234 1.47 13.96 18.36
C VAL A 234 1.11 12.50 18.08
N VAL A 235 1.98 11.81 17.38
CA VAL A 235 1.87 10.37 17.18
C VAL A 235 2.43 9.65 18.40
N LEU A 236 1.62 8.82 19.03
CA LEU A 236 2.00 7.96 20.15
C LEU A 236 2.56 6.66 19.57
N ALA A 237 3.86 6.44 19.70
CA ALA A 237 4.50 5.23 19.21
C ALA A 237 4.32 4.08 20.19
N ASP A 238 4.10 2.89 19.69
CA ASP A 238 4.44 1.67 20.38
C ASP A 238 5.92 1.39 20.17
N ILE A 239 6.57 0.69 21.10
CA ILE A 239 7.96 0.28 20.98
C ILE A 239 8.09 -1.22 20.72
N LEU A 240 9.12 -1.59 20.00
CA LEU A 240 9.41 -2.99 19.66
C LEU A 240 9.83 -3.76 20.92
N LYS A 241 9.32 -4.99 21.06
CA LYS A 241 9.62 -5.86 22.21
C LYS A 241 11.09 -6.19 22.33
N LYS A 242 11.79 -6.32 21.20
CA LYS A 242 13.17 -6.79 21.11
C LYS A 242 14.17 -5.76 21.64
N ASP A 243 14.07 -4.52 21.24
CA ASP A 243 15.10 -3.48 21.42
C ASP A 243 14.57 -2.17 22.01
N GLY A 244 13.23 -2.04 22.14
CA GLY A 244 12.62 -0.83 22.67
C GLY A 244 12.60 0.33 21.67
N ALA A 245 12.99 0.12 20.41
CA ALA A 245 12.89 1.14 19.38
C ALA A 245 11.42 1.46 19.04
N PRO A 246 11.09 2.70 18.67
CA PRO A 246 9.74 3.06 18.27
C PRO A 246 9.31 2.30 17.00
N ASP A 247 8.04 1.92 16.92
CA ASP A 247 7.49 1.24 15.74
C ASP A 247 7.72 2.09 14.47
N PRO A 248 8.37 1.55 13.42
CA PRO A 248 8.67 2.29 12.20
C PRO A 248 7.43 2.90 11.52
N ARG A 249 6.24 2.32 11.74
CA ARG A 249 4.98 2.84 11.20
C ARG A 249 4.54 4.11 11.93
N ALA A 250 4.80 4.21 13.24
CA ALA A 250 4.56 5.43 14.02
C ALA A 250 5.54 6.53 13.60
N VAL A 251 6.83 6.20 13.45
CA VAL A 251 7.84 7.12 12.92
C VAL A 251 7.45 7.65 11.53
N LYS A 252 7.06 6.75 10.63
CA LYS A 252 6.58 7.11 9.29
C LYS A 252 5.35 8.01 9.34
N ALA A 253 4.39 7.71 10.22
CA ALA A 253 3.18 8.53 10.37
C ALA A 253 3.52 9.94 10.84
N ALA A 254 4.47 10.09 11.77
CA ALA A 254 4.93 11.37 12.26
C ALA A 254 5.67 12.18 11.16
N ILE A 255 6.65 11.59 10.48
CA ILE A 255 7.44 12.24 9.42
C ILE A 255 6.54 12.70 8.26
N GLU A 256 5.74 11.78 7.70
CA GLU A 256 4.91 12.07 6.51
C GLU A 256 3.85 13.15 6.76
N ASN A 257 3.47 13.38 8.02
CA ASN A 257 2.41 14.32 8.37
C ASN A 257 2.87 15.50 9.22
N ASN A 258 4.19 15.71 9.33
CA ASN A 258 4.78 16.78 10.14
C ASN A 258 4.17 16.80 11.56
N ALA A 259 4.18 15.65 12.23
CA ALA A 259 3.68 15.45 13.57
C ALA A 259 4.82 15.13 14.53
N ARG A 260 4.69 15.51 15.81
CA ARG A 260 5.63 15.08 16.84
C ARG A 260 5.50 13.57 17.09
N LEU A 261 6.57 12.92 17.48
CA LEU A 261 6.59 11.50 17.85
C LEU A 261 6.85 11.39 19.35
N ALA A 262 5.86 10.95 20.09
CA ALA A 262 6.04 10.60 21.49
C ALA A 262 6.33 9.10 21.61
N VAL A 263 7.35 8.77 22.38
CA VAL A 263 7.80 7.38 22.61
C VAL A 263 7.67 7.08 24.10
N PRO A 264 7.02 5.97 24.51
CA PRO A 264 6.93 5.62 25.93
C PRO A 264 8.30 5.28 26.50
N VAL A 265 8.58 5.78 27.70
CA VAL A 265 9.85 5.61 28.39
C VAL A 265 9.64 4.66 29.56
N PHE A 266 10.47 3.63 29.64
CA PHE A 266 10.51 2.66 30.73
C PHE A 266 11.88 2.69 31.41
N GLY A 267 11.95 2.28 32.67
CA GLY A 267 13.22 2.09 33.37
C GLY A 267 14.00 0.85 32.88
N ASP A 268 15.17 0.62 33.49
CA ASP A 268 16.05 -0.51 33.14
C ASP A 268 15.37 -1.88 33.32
N ASP A 269 14.36 -1.96 34.18
CA ASP A 269 13.58 -3.18 34.45
C ASP A 269 12.40 -3.40 33.50
N ARG A 270 12.40 -2.76 32.31
CA ARG A 270 11.31 -2.91 31.31
C ARG A 270 11.09 -4.37 30.97
N LYS A 271 9.84 -4.82 31.09
CA LYS A 271 9.42 -6.13 30.60
C LYS A 271 9.17 -6.09 29.10
N PRO A 272 9.46 -7.16 28.33
CA PRO A 272 9.25 -7.19 26.87
C PRO A 272 7.82 -6.88 26.44
N GLU A 273 6.82 -7.15 27.29
CA GLU A 273 5.39 -6.90 27.05
C GLU A 273 5.00 -5.43 27.20
N GLN A 274 5.81 -4.64 27.89
CA GLN A 274 5.58 -3.20 28.07
C GLN A 274 6.02 -2.44 26.82
N THR A 275 5.06 -2.01 26.02
CA THR A 275 5.32 -1.51 24.67
C THR A 275 4.62 -0.20 24.34
N ASP A 276 3.62 0.21 25.12
CA ASP A 276 2.79 1.36 24.78
C ASP A 276 2.60 2.35 25.94
N PHE A 277 1.92 3.47 25.70
CA PHE A 277 1.63 4.47 26.72
C PHE A 277 0.65 4.00 27.81
N ASN A 278 -0.18 2.98 27.54
CA ASN A 278 -0.98 2.38 28.59
C ASN A 278 -0.11 1.55 29.55
N ASP A 279 0.84 0.79 29.01
CA ASP A 279 1.80 0.04 29.83
C ASP A 279 2.69 1.00 30.64
N MET A 280 3.12 2.12 30.03
CA MET A 280 3.85 3.17 30.74
C MET A 280 3.03 3.77 31.87
N ALA A 281 1.76 4.10 31.63
CA ALA A 281 0.87 4.72 32.63
C ALA A 281 0.59 3.77 33.82
N GLN A 282 0.75 2.48 33.66
CA GLN A 282 0.60 1.49 34.76
C GLN A 282 1.83 1.35 35.64
N CYS A 283 3.00 1.78 35.19
CA CYS A 283 4.27 1.67 35.96
C CYS A 283 4.97 3.00 36.21
N ALA A 284 4.54 4.08 35.61
CA ALA A 284 5.09 5.43 35.80
C ALA A 284 4.00 6.41 36.31
N SER A 285 4.42 7.57 36.74
CA SER A 285 3.48 8.61 37.17
C SER A 285 2.80 9.28 35.98
N ARG A 286 1.61 9.87 36.21
CA ARG A 286 0.93 10.68 35.20
C ARG A 286 1.81 11.83 34.68
N SER A 287 2.65 12.39 35.53
CA SER A 287 3.63 13.44 35.19
C SER A 287 4.68 12.92 34.21
N ASP A 288 5.16 11.69 34.36
CA ASP A 288 6.17 11.10 33.46
C ASP A 288 5.58 10.84 32.09
N VAL A 289 4.33 10.34 32.03
CA VAL A 289 3.59 10.18 30.77
C VAL A 289 3.40 11.52 30.06
N ALA A 290 2.97 12.54 30.81
CA ALA A 290 2.80 13.90 30.29
C ALA A 290 4.14 14.46 29.79
N LYS A 291 5.22 14.24 30.51
CA LYS A 291 6.57 14.66 30.11
C LYS A 291 6.99 14.02 28.79
N ALA A 292 6.85 12.70 28.64
CA ALA A 292 7.20 11.99 27.41
C ALA A 292 6.41 12.51 26.18
N ILE A 293 5.16 12.92 26.39
CA ILE A 293 4.33 13.52 25.34
C ILE A 293 4.76 14.95 25.02
N ASN A 294 4.99 15.77 26.04
CA ASN A 294 5.32 17.19 25.88
C ASN A 294 6.72 17.42 25.31
N ASP A 295 7.68 16.59 25.69
CA ASP A 295 9.07 16.65 25.23
C ASP A 295 9.27 16.03 23.81
N SER A 296 8.20 15.48 23.22
CA SER A 296 8.25 14.88 21.89
C SER A 296 8.57 15.90 20.80
N LEU A 297 9.32 15.49 19.78
CA LEU A 297 9.74 16.31 18.65
C LEU A 297 9.26 15.71 17.34
N VAL A 298 9.24 16.53 16.28
CA VAL A 298 9.08 16.01 14.91
C VAL A 298 10.37 15.29 14.55
N PRO A 299 10.33 13.98 14.26
CA PRO A 299 11.56 13.25 13.93
C PRO A 299 12.15 13.75 12.62
N ASP A 300 13.46 13.92 12.58
CA ASP A 300 14.17 14.24 11.34
C ASP A 300 14.06 13.06 10.36
N ALA A 301 13.83 13.39 9.08
CA ALA A 301 13.75 12.39 8.02
C ALA A 301 15.05 11.55 7.90
N THR A 302 16.17 12.08 8.43
CA THR A 302 17.47 11.43 8.49
C THR A 302 17.68 10.55 9.73
N GLU A 303 16.97 10.82 10.84
CA GLU A 303 17.12 10.03 12.09
C GLU A 303 16.26 8.76 12.12
N GLY A 304 15.21 8.69 11.31
CA GLY A 304 14.33 7.52 11.22
C GLY A 304 14.93 6.28 10.56
N THR A 305 16.21 6.36 10.13
CA THR A 305 16.92 5.24 9.48
C THR A 305 18.06 4.64 10.30
N ALA A 306 18.32 5.14 11.50
CA ALA A 306 19.41 4.65 12.35
C ALA A 306 18.89 3.95 13.62
N ALA A 307 18.33 2.76 13.51
CA ALA A 307 18.37 1.67 14.48
C ALA A 307 17.43 0.50 14.12
N ALA A 308 17.76 -0.21 13.05
CA ALA A 308 17.43 -1.62 12.95
C ALA A 308 18.56 -2.28 12.17
N ASP A 309 19.47 -2.92 12.86
CA ASP A 309 20.44 -3.83 12.26
C ASP A 309 19.67 -5.01 11.62
N GLY A 310 19.41 -4.87 10.33
CA GLY A 310 18.87 -5.91 9.48
C GLY A 310 17.57 -5.53 8.75
N PRO A 311 17.40 -6.01 7.52
CA PRO A 311 16.19 -5.78 6.73
C PRO A 311 15.00 -6.48 7.37
N MET A 312 13.98 -5.71 7.78
CA MET A 312 12.71 -6.26 8.27
C MET A 312 11.72 -6.42 7.13
N ALA A 313 11.17 -7.63 6.99
CA ALA A 313 10.09 -7.89 6.04
C ALA A 313 8.78 -7.28 6.55
N GLN A 314 8.21 -6.37 5.77
CA GLN A 314 6.87 -5.85 6.01
C GLN A 314 5.85 -6.85 5.47
N LEU A 315 5.11 -7.52 6.35
CA LEU A 315 4.01 -8.39 5.97
C LEU A 315 2.70 -7.62 6.02
N VAL A 316 1.98 -7.60 4.91
CA VAL A 316 0.63 -7.05 4.80
C VAL A 316 -0.34 -8.21 4.55
N ARG A 317 -1.41 -8.30 5.33
CA ARG A 317 -2.43 -9.32 5.09
C ARG A 317 -3.24 -8.95 3.85
N ALA A 318 -3.51 -9.93 3.00
CA ALA A 318 -4.32 -9.70 1.81
C ALA A 318 -5.72 -9.15 2.13
N SER A 319 -6.30 -9.57 3.27
CA SER A 319 -7.58 -9.05 3.77
C SER A 319 -7.58 -7.56 4.14
N ASP A 320 -6.40 -6.99 4.42
CA ASP A 320 -6.24 -5.59 4.82
C ASP A 320 -6.05 -4.67 3.61
N LEU A 321 -5.92 -5.26 2.42
CA LEU A 321 -5.77 -4.55 1.15
C LEU A 321 -7.12 -4.42 0.46
N THR A 322 -7.49 -3.20 0.13
CA THR A 322 -8.62 -2.97 -0.77
C THR A 322 -8.14 -3.18 -2.20
N PRO A 323 -8.76 -4.09 -2.98
CA PRO A 323 -8.44 -4.21 -4.40
C PRO A 323 -8.69 -2.90 -5.13
N GLU A 324 -7.70 -2.46 -5.89
CA GLU A 324 -7.82 -1.30 -6.76
C GLU A 324 -7.86 -1.76 -8.21
N ALA A 325 -8.70 -1.11 -9.02
CA ALA A 325 -8.73 -1.36 -10.46
C ALA A 325 -7.39 -0.95 -11.07
N VAL A 326 -6.87 -1.78 -11.97
CA VAL A 326 -5.67 -1.42 -12.74
C VAL A 326 -6.06 -0.34 -13.75
N ASP A 327 -5.39 0.80 -13.69
CA ASP A 327 -5.53 1.83 -14.72
C ASP A 327 -4.64 1.46 -15.93
N TRP A 328 -5.23 1.42 -17.11
CA TRP A 328 -4.59 0.95 -18.31
C TRP A 328 -4.40 2.08 -19.33
N LEU A 329 -3.16 2.33 -19.71
CA LEU A 329 -2.84 3.13 -20.89
C LEU A 329 -3.24 2.37 -22.17
N TRP A 330 -2.97 1.07 -22.21
CA TRP A 330 -3.43 0.13 -23.23
C TRP A 330 -3.91 -1.14 -22.53
N ASP A 331 -5.21 -1.42 -22.61
CA ASP A 331 -5.85 -2.48 -21.82
C ASP A 331 -5.21 -3.85 -22.05
N GLY A 332 -4.83 -4.49 -20.95
CA GLY A 332 -4.15 -5.78 -20.95
C GLY A 332 -2.65 -5.75 -21.33
N TRP A 333 -2.11 -4.60 -21.78
CA TRP A 333 -0.74 -4.50 -22.27
C TRP A 333 0.12 -3.50 -21.52
N LEU A 334 -0.35 -2.27 -21.34
CA LEU A 334 0.42 -1.21 -20.67
C LEU A 334 -0.43 -0.60 -19.54
N ALA A 335 -0.11 -0.96 -18.29
CA ALA A 335 -0.77 -0.42 -17.12
C ALA A 335 -0.02 0.83 -16.62
N ALA A 336 -0.76 1.89 -16.29
CA ALA A 336 -0.23 3.06 -15.62
C ALA A 336 0.32 2.70 -14.22
N GLY A 337 1.39 3.34 -13.81
CA GLY A 337 2.08 3.03 -12.54
C GLY A 337 2.82 1.69 -12.52
N LYS A 338 2.98 1.02 -13.66
CA LYS A 338 3.63 -0.28 -13.76
C LYS A 338 4.75 -0.28 -14.81
N MET A 339 5.70 -1.20 -14.61
CA MET A 339 6.78 -1.44 -15.55
C MET A 339 6.51 -2.70 -16.38
N HIS A 340 6.67 -2.58 -17.69
CA HIS A 340 6.52 -3.64 -18.69
C HIS A 340 7.85 -3.86 -19.40
N VAL A 341 8.09 -5.08 -19.86
CA VAL A 341 9.33 -5.42 -20.56
C VAL A 341 9.03 -5.99 -21.93
N LEU A 342 9.62 -5.40 -22.97
CA LEU A 342 9.62 -5.91 -24.34
C LEU A 342 10.95 -6.60 -24.60
N GLY A 343 10.97 -7.94 -24.52
CA GLY A 343 12.14 -8.75 -24.74
C GLY A 343 12.15 -9.42 -26.11
N GLY A 344 13.33 -9.61 -26.71
CA GLY A 344 13.47 -10.30 -27.97
C GLY A 344 14.90 -10.30 -28.50
N ALA A 345 15.20 -11.11 -29.52
CA ALA A 345 16.50 -11.14 -30.16
C ALA A 345 16.86 -9.77 -30.80
N PRO A 346 18.15 -9.43 -30.95
CA PRO A 346 18.57 -8.26 -31.71
C PRO A 346 17.97 -8.24 -33.12
N GLY A 347 17.62 -7.04 -33.63
CA GLY A 347 17.10 -6.90 -35.00
C GLY A 347 15.63 -7.32 -35.18
N THR A 348 14.88 -7.69 -34.13
CA THR A 348 13.46 -8.13 -34.26
C THR A 348 12.47 -6.97 -34.26
N GLY A 349 12.91 -5.72 -34.34
CA GLY A 349 12.04 -4.55 -34.45
C GLY A 349 11.47 -4.01 -33.14
N LYS A 350 12.01 -4.39 -31.98
CA LYS A 350 11.54 -3.91 -30.65
C LYS A 350 11.49 -2.40 -30.55
N THR A 351 12.57 -1.70 -30.88
CA THR A 351 12.63 -0.24 -30.87
C THR A 351 11.60 0.35 -31.85
N THR A 352 11.40 -0.28 -33.01
CA THR A 352 10.37 0.17 -33.98
C THR A 352 8.95 0.05 -33.39
N ILE A 353 8.67 -1.07 -32.70
CA ILE A 353 7.40 -1.24 -31.96
C ILE A 353 7.25 -0.15 -30.90
N ALA A 354 8.28 0.11 -30.10
CA ALA A 354 8.25 1.13 -29.07
C ALA A 354 8.01 2.54 -29.66
N MET A 355 8.61 2.88 -30.80
CA MET A 355 8.36 4.15 -31.50
C MET A 355 6.92 4.23 -32.03
N ALA A 356 6.34 3.14 -32.52
CA ALA A 356 4.93 3.10 -32.91
C ALA A 356 3.98 3.31 -31.73
N LEU A 357 4.29 2.72 -30.57
CA LEU A 357 3.52 2.94 -29.34
C LEU A 357 3.65 4.39 -28.85
N ALA A 358 4.86 4.96 -28.90
CA ALA A 358 5.10 6.37 -28.59
C ALA A 358 4.29 7.30 -29.51
N ALA A 359 4.31 7.03 -30.82
CA ALA A 359 3.52 7.78 -31.78
C ALA A 359 2.01 7.69 -31.46
N THR A 360 1.51 6.48 -31.19
CA THR A 360 0.09 6.25 -30.84
C THR A 360 -0.33 7.07 -29.62
N VAL A 361 0.49 7.11 -28.55
CA VAL A 361 0.20 7.90 -27.35
C VAL A 361 0.27 9.40 -27.64
N SER A 362 1.27 9.85 -28.40
CA SER A 362 1.48 11.27 -28.65
C SER A 362 0.31 11.94 -29.38
N VAL A 363 -0.36 11.23 -30.27
CA VAL A 363 -1.52 11.75 -31.05
C VAL A 363 -2.86 11.30 -30.52
N GLY A 364 -2.92 10.40 -29.52
CA GLY A 364 -4.16 9.75 -29.11
C GLY A 364 -4.73 8.87 -30.22
N GLY A 365 -3.86 8.14 -30.90
CA GLY A 365 -4.18 7.27 -32.02
C GLY A 365 -4.92 6.00 -31.62
N ARG A 366 -4.89 4.99 -32.51
CA ARG A 366 -5.48 3.68 -32.21
C ARG A 366 -4.38 2.65 -31.94
N TRP A 367 -4.59 1.86 -30.90
CA TRP A 367 -3.81 0.68 -30.62
C TRP A 367 -4.00 -0.42 -31.68
N PRO A 368 -3.13 -1.41 -31.79
CA PRO A 368 -3.27 -2.51 -32.76
C PRO A 368 -4.57 -3.30 -32.64
N ASP A 369 -5.22 -3.31 -31.48
CA ASP A 369 -6.53 -3.93 -31.25
C ASP A 369 -7.72 -3.03 -31.67
N GLY A 370 -7.43 -1.83 -32.21
CA GLY A 370 -8.43 -0.85 -32.65
C GLY A 370 -8.96 0.06 -31.54
N THR A 371 -8.63 -0.16 -30.28
CA THR A 371 -9.01 0.73 -29.17
C THR A 371 -8.26 2.06 -29.27
N LYS A 372 -8.84 3.13 -28.71
CA LYS A 372 -8.27 4.48 -28.78
C LYS A 372 -7.33 4.72 -27.62
N ALA A 373 -6.12 5.23 -27.88
CA ALA A 373 -5.21 5.69 -26.88
C ALA A 373 -5.65 7.05 -26.29
N GLU A 374 -5.37 7.26 -25.01
CA GLU A 374 -5.41 8.59 -24.43
C GLU A 374 -4.18 9.38 -24.88
N ALA A 375 -4.37 10.58 -25.43
CA ALA A 375 -3.28 11.43 -25.87
C ALA A 375 -2.49 11.96 -24.67
N GLY A 376 -1.15 11.92 -24.76
CA GLY A 376 -0.30 12.44 -23.70
C GLY A 376 1.17 12.56 -24.11
N ASN A 377 1.99 13.07 -23.18
CA ASN A 377 3.41 13.18 -23.38
C ASN A 377 4.09 11.81 -23.23
N VAL A 378 5.11 11.59 -24.06
CA VAL A 378 5.97 10.40 -24.03
C VAL A 378 7.39 10.84 -23.74
N VAL A 379 8.05 10.14 -22.84
CA VAL A 379 9.48 10.36 -22.56
C VAL A 379 10.26 9.12 -22.98
N ILE A 380 11.37 9.33 -23.68
CA ILE A 380 12.21 8.25 -24.19
C ILE A 380 13.64 8.46 -23.70
N TRP A 381 14.20 7.46 -23.06
CA TRP A 381 15.61 7.35 -22.82
C TRP A 381 16.17 6.23 -23.67
N SER A 382 17.10 6.58 -24.57
CA SER A 382 17.82 5.63 -25.42
C SER A 382 19.32 5.71 -25.15
N GLY A 383 19.93 4.56 -24.90
CA GLY A 383 21.37 4.41 -24.73
C GLY A 383 22.07 3.81 -25.95
N GLU A 384 21.34 3.36 -26.98
CA GLU A 384 21.92 2.65 -28.14
C GLU A 384 21.73 3.44 -29.44
N ASP A 385 20.53 3.92 -29.72
CA ASP A 385 20.21 4.57 -31.01
C ASP A 385 20.39 6.09 -30.95
N ASP A 386 20.91 6.69 -32.04
CA ASP A 386 21.01 8.14 -32.18
C ASP A 386 19.62 8.78 -32.35
N LEU A 387 19.48 9.94 -31.68
CA LEU A 387 18.18 10.63 -31.65
C LEU A 387 17.79 11.18 -33.01
N LYS A 388 18.77 11.77 -33.75
CA LYS A 388 18.50 12.59 -34.94
C LYS A 388 18.38 11.76 -36.21
N ASP A 389 19.24 10.76 -36.37
CA ASP A 389 19.28 9.96 -37.59
C ASP A 389 18.47 8.67 -37.51
N THR A 390 18.12 8.21 -36.30
CA THR A 390 17.44 6.94 -36.10
C THR A 390 16.06 7.10 -35.44
N LEU A 391 15.97 7.65 -34.24
CA LEU A 391 14.74 7.64 -33.46
C LEU A 391 13.70 8.67 -33.96
N VAL A 392 14.10 9.92 -34.22
CA VAL A 392 13.21 10.94 -34.74
C VAL A 392 12.64 10.58 -36.11
N PRO A 393 13.43 10.08 -37.10
CA PRO A 393 12.87 9.59 -38.35
C PRO A 393 11.86 8.47 -38.20
N ARG A 394 12.10 7.51 -37.28
CA ARG A 394 11.14 6.43 -36.99
C ARG A 394 9.85 6.95 -36.37
N LEU A 395 9.93 7.90 -35.43
CA LEU A 395 8.76 8.54 -34.84
C LEU A 395 7.90 9.26 -35.89
N LEU A 396 8.55 10.03 -36.78
CA LEU A 396 7.87 10.72 -37.89
C LEU A 396 7.21 9.72 -38.85
N ALA A 397 7.91 8.64 -39.19
CA ALA A 397 7.35 7.57 -40.02
C ALA A 397 6.14 6.87 -39.39
N CYS A 398 6.10 6.79 -38.05
CA CYS A 398 4.97 6.28 -37.30
C CYS A 398 3.85 7.33 -37.05
N GLY A 399 4.01 8.56 -37.52
CA GLY A 399 3.02 9.63 -37.40
C GLY A 399 2.94 10.26 -36.00
N ALA A 400 4.03 10.31 -35.27
CA ALA A 400 4.09 10.91 -33.94
C ALA A 400 3.90 12.44 -33.97
N ASP A 401 3.23 12.98 -32.95
CA ASP A 401 3.33 14.40 -32.61
C ASP A 401 4.63 14.63 -31.81
N THR A 402 5.66 15.10 -32.52
CA THR A 402 6.99 15.31 -31.94
C THR A 402 7.03 16.39 -30.85
N ASN A 403 6.02 17.25 -30.74
CA ASN A 403 5.91 18.21 -29.64
C ASN A 403 5.55 17.52 -28.30
N ARG A 404 5.07 16.31 -28.34
CA ARG A 404 4.72 15.50 -27.16
C ARG A 404 5.68 14.35 -26.89
N VAL A 405 6.76 14.25 -27.68
CA VAL A 405 7.80 13.24 -27.46
C VAL A 405 9.09 13.93 -26.98
N HIS A 406 9.55 13.57 -25.83
CA HIS A 406 10.71 14.15 -25.15
C HIS A 406 11.79 13.09 -24.97
N PHE A 407 13.05 13.45 -25.26
CA PHE A 407 14.20 12.58 -25.06
C PHE A 407 14.99 12.98 -23.81
N VAL A 408 15.42 11.99 -23.03
CA VAL A 408 16.38 12.21 -21.94
C VAL A 408 17.78 12.28 -22.53
N GLY A 409 18.28 13.48 -22.80
CA GLY A 409 19.60 13.70 -23.41
C GLY A 409 20.75 13.75 -22.40
N GLY A 410 20.46 13.78 -21.09
CA GLY A 410 21.47 13.90 -20.05
C GLY A 410 20.97 14.76 -18.88
N VAL A 411 21.85 15.00 -17.92
CA VAL A 411 21.59 15.83 -16.72
C VAL A 411 22.61 16.95 -16.65
N VAL A 412 22.15 18.15 -16.35
CA VAL A 412 23.05 19.31 -16.12
C VAL A 412 23.51 19.27 -14.66
N SER A 413 24.80 19.03 -14.46
CA SER A 413 25.45 19.03 -13.14
C SER A 413 26.70 19.91 -13.19
N GLY A 414 26.81 20.88 -12.28
CA GLY A 414 27.95 21.80 -12.25
C GLY A 414 28.14 22.60 -13.54
N GLY A 415 27.06 22.91 -14.28
CA GLY A 415 27.12 23.64 -15.56
C GLY A 415 27.55 22.80 -16.76
N ARG A 416 27.68 21.47 -16.60
CA ARG A 416 28.03 20.53 -17.69
C ARG A 416 26.93 19.51 -17.86
N VAL A 417 26.70 19.09 -19.11
CA VAL A 417 25.80 17.98 -19.40
C VAL A 417 26.55 16.66 -19.18
N VAL A 418 26.04 15.83 -18.29
CA VAL A 418 26.54 14.46 -18.05
C VAL A 418 25.49 13.44 -18.50
N SER A 419 25.94 12.23 -18.84
CA SER A 419 25.01 11.16 -19.20
C SER A 419 24.02 10.87 -18.05
N PHE A 420 22.78 10.60 -18.40
CA PHE A 420 21.78 10.21 -17.42
C PHE A 420 22.11 8.83 -16.83
N ASP A 421 22.14 8.76 -15.52
CA ASP A 421 22.32 7.52 -14.74
C ASP A 421 21.13 7.34 -13.81
N PRO A 422 20.28 6.32 -14.01
CA PRO A 422 19.12 6.05 -13.16
C PRO A 422 19.46 5.84 -11.68
N ALA A 423 20.67 5.37 -11.36
CA ALA A 423 21.05 5.15 -9.96
C ALA A 423 21.21 6.46 -9.18
N THR A 424 21.54 7.56 -9.86
CA THR A 424 21.90 8.84 -9.22
C THR A 424 21.02 10.01 -9.64
N HIS A 425 20.39 9.95 -10.81
CA HIS A 425 19.70 11.09 -11.42
C HIS A 425 18.17 10.99 -11.43
N MET A 426 17.56 10.02 -10.73
CA MET A 426 16.10 9.84 -10.71
C MET A 426 15.34 11.06 -10.20
N ALA A 427 15.90 11.79 -9.23
CA ALA A 427 15.28 13.03 -8.72
C ALA A 427 15.21 14.12 -9.80
N ALA A 428 16.26 14.26 -10.61
CA ALA A 428 16.28 15.21 -11.74
C ALA A 428 15.25 14.81 -12.81
N LEU A 429 15.17 13.52 -13.16
CA LEU A 429 14.16 13.00 -14.10
C LEU A 429 12.74 13.27 -13.57
N LYS A 430 12.47 12.97 -12.30
CA LYS A 430 11.17 13.21 -11.66
C LYS A 430 10.74 14.68 -11.77
N ASN A 431 11.66 15.61 -11.51
CA ASN A 431 11.36 17.04 -11.60
C ASN A 431 11.00 17.46 -13.04
N GLU A 432 11.72 16.93 -14.04
CA GLU A 432 11.43 17.22 -15.46
C GLU A 432 10.10 16.58 -15.92
N LEU A 433 9.78 15.34 -15.49
CA LEU A 433 8.49 14.71 -15.78
C LEU A 433 7.31 15.54 -15.23
N ARG A 434 7.47 16.08 -14.02
CA ARG A 434 6.46 16.97 -13.41
C ARG A 434 6.37 18.32 -14.14
N ARG A 435 7.49 18.86 -14.61
CA ARG A 435 7.49 20.10 -15.39
C ARG A 435 6.83 19.94 -16.76
N ILE A 436 7.06 18.81 -17.44
CA ILE A 436 6.39 18.46 -18.70
C ILE A 436 4.90 18.28 -18.46
N GLY A 437 4.51 17.56 -17.40
CA GLY A 437 3.14 17.20 -17.08
C GLY A 437 2.51 16.26 -18.08
N GLY A 438 1.42 15.59 -17.72
CA GLY A 438 0.65 14.72 -18.60
C GLY A 438 1.43 13.60 -19.30
N VAL A 439 2.53 13.14 -18.68
CA VAL A 439 3.32 12.01 -19.18
C VAL A 439 2.50 10.72 -19.01
N LYS A 440 2.33 9.98 -20.09
CA LYS A 440 1.59 8.71 -20.10
C LYS A 440 2.49 7.50 -20.31
N LEU A 441 3.63 7.68 -20.97
CA LEU A 441 4.55 6.58 -21.31
C LEU A 441 6.01 7.01 -21.14
N LEU A 442 6.79 6.21 -20.42
CA LEU A 442 8.24 6.27 -20.38
C LEU A 442 8.81 5.04 -21.09
N ILE A 443 9.67 5.23 -22.10
CA ILE A 443 10.37 4.16 -22.80
C ILE A 443 11.85 4.20 -22.40
N VAL A 444 12.41 3.02 -22.08
CA VAL A 444 13.81 2.83 -21.66
C VAL A 444 14.44 1.77 -22.55
N ASP A 445 15.40 2.15 -23.41
CA ASP A 445 16.03 1.29 -24.42
C ASP A 445 17.55 1.42 -24.44
N PRO A 446 18.32 0.41 -24.03
CA PRO A 446 17.87 -0.81 -23.38
C PRO A 446 17.73 -0.64 -21.86
N VAL A 447 16.80 -1.36 -21.28
CA VAL A 447 16.52 -1.30 -19.84
C VAL A 447 17.70 -1.79 -18.98
N VAL A 448 18.55 -2.63 -19.52
CA VAL A 448 19.76 -3.12 -18.83
C VAL A 448 20.79 -2.00 -18.61
N SER A 449 20.85 -1.02 -19.48
CA SER A 449 21.72 0.16 -19.31
C SER A 449 21.26 1.10 -18.21
N ALA A 450 20.01 0.93 -17.73
CA ALA A 450 19.48 1.63 -16.57
C ALA A 450 19.93 1.02 -15.23
N VAL A 451 20.71 -0.06 -15.27
CA VAL A 451 21.17 -0.82 -14.10
C VAL A 451 22.67 -0.61 -13.94
N GLY A 452 23.06 0.17 -12.93
CA GLY A 452 24.48 0.27 -12.54
C GLY A 452 24.94 -1.02 -11.86
N GLY A 453 25.93 -1.73 -12.41
CA GLY A 453 26.54 -2.93 -11.83
C GLY A 453 26.74 -4.08 -12.82
N ASP A 454 27.17 -5.24 -12.29
CA ASP A 454 27.48 -6.45 -13.07
C ASP A 454 26.18 -7.04 -13.69
N ASP A 455 26.02 -6.87 -15.00
CA ASP A 455 24.82 -7.20 -15.80
C ASP A 455 24.45 -8.69 -15.78
N HIS A 456 25.32 -9.55 -15.23
CA HIS A 456 25.14 -10.99 -15.21
C HIS A 456 24.47 -11.53 -13.94
N LYS A 457 24.14 -10.68 -12.95
CA LYS A 457 23.48 -11.11 -11.71
C LYS A 457 22.04 -10.61 -11.66
N ASN A 458 21.05 -11.49 -11.83
CA ASN A 458 19.62 -11.20 -11.78
C ASN A 458 19.17 -10.34 -10.58
N GLY A 459 19.85 -10.45 -9.44
CA GLY A 459 19.57 -9.64 -8.25
C GLY A 459 20.01 -8.18 -8.36
N SER A 460 21.01 -7.85 -9.20
CA SER A 460 21.48 -6.48 -9.43
C SER A 460 20.53 -5.76 -10.38
N VAL A 461 20.08 -6.43 -11.43
CA VAL A 461 19.12 -5.90 -12.42
C VAL A 461 17.81 -5.49 -11.72
N ARG A 462 17.24 -6.36 -10.90
CA ARG A 462 15.98 -6.06 -10.21
C ARG A 462 16.09 -4.85 -9.27
N ARG A 463 17.20 -4.75 -8.53
CA ARG A 463 17.45 -3.62 -7.62
C ARG A 463 17.69 -2.33 -8.37
N GLY A 464 18.39 -2.38 -9.51
CA GLY A 464 18.64 -1.20 -10.33
C GLY A 464 17.40 -0.65 -11.02
N LEU A 465 16.40 -1.49 -11.30
CA LEU A 465 15.12 -1.08 -11.90
C LEU A 465 14.11 -0.54 -10.89
N GLN A 466 14.29 -0.79 -9.59
CA GLN A 466 13.35 -0.38 -8.57
C GLN A 466 13.05 1.14 -8.58
N PRO A 467 14.04 2.03 -8.73
CA PRO A 467 13.79 3.48 -8.82
C PRO A 467 12.87 3.88 -9.98
N LEU A 468 12.95 3.19 -11.12
CA LEU A 468 12.05 3.42 -12.26
C LEU A 468 10.63 2.93 -11.98
N VAL A 469 10.50 1.77 -11.34
CA VAL A 469 9.21 1.22 -10.91
C VAL A 469 8.52 2.15 -9.91
N ASP A 470 9.27 2.64 -8.92
CA ASP A 470 8.76 3.55 -7.90
C ASP A 470 8.34 4.89 -8.52
N LEU A 471 9.11 5.40 -9.47
CA LEU A 471 8.79 6.63 -10.19
C LEU A 471 7.52 6.48 -11.02
N ALA A 472 7.38 5.37 -11.75
CA ALA A 472 6.18 5.08 -12.53
C ALA A 472 4.92 5.03 -11.64
N MET A 473 5.02 4.38 -10.48
CA MET A 473 3.94 4.29 -9.50
C MET A 473 3.58 5.66 -8.92
N GLN A 474 4.58 6.47 -8.57
CA GLN A 474 4.37 7.79 -7.95
C GLN A 474 3.78 8.82 -8.90
N GLU A 475 4.22 8.84 -10.16
CA GLU A 475 3.81 9.82 -11.17
C GLU A 475 2.74 9.27 -12.13
N HIS A 476 2.30 8.01 -11.91
CA HIS A 476 1.16 7.37 -12.57
C HIS A 476 1.22 7.30 -14.11
N PHE A 477 2.35 6.84 -14.65
CA PHE A 477 2.54 6.57 -16.08
C PHE A 477 2.98 5.12 -16.33
N ALA A 478 2.76 4.61 -17.56
CA ALA A 478 3.28 3.31 -17.95
C ALA A 478 4.77 3.39 -18.29
N THR A 479 5.58 2.41 -17.86
CA THR A 479 6.98 2.29 -18.27
C THR A 479 7.17 1.07 -19.15
N LEU A 480 7.84 1.24 -20.30
CA LEU A 480 8.21 0.17 -21.23
C LEU A 480 9.74 0.07 -21.33
N GLY A 481 10.30 -0.99 -20.73
CA GLY A 481 11.72 -1.31 -20.86
C GLY A 481 11.96 -2.27 -22.03
N ILE A 482 12.95 -1.98 -22.85
CA ILE A 482 13.38 -2.85 -23.95
C ILE A 482 14.62 -3.64 -23.53
N THR A 483 14.65 -4.94 -23.82
CA THR A 483 15.82 -5.80 -23.52
C THR A 483 16.10 -6.77 -24.64
N HIS A 484 17.37 -7.19 -24.72
CA HIS A 484 17.84 -8.22 -25.62
C HIS A 484 17.98 -9.55 -24.87
N PHE A 485 17.55 -10.65 -25.50
CA PHE A 485 17.91 -11.98 -24.99
C PHE A 485 19.38 -12.26 -25.32
N THR A 486 20.20 -12.55 -24.32
CA THR A 486 21.51 -13.13 -24.55
C THR A 486 21.34 -14.54 -25.12
N LYS A 487 22.04 -14.88 -26.20
CA LYS A 487 22.11 -16.27 -26.63
C LYS A 487 22.73 -17.07 -25.49
N GLY A 488 21.90 -17.92 -24.85
CA GLY A 488 22.44 -18.91 -23.91
C GLY A 488 23.49 -19.75 -24.65
N THR A 489 24.70 -19.78 -24.11
CA THR A 489 25.72 -20.73 -24.45
C THR A 489 25.32 -22.11 -23.94
#